data_a819be742a186b139a1bf0eb567977e9
#
_entry.id   a819be742a186b139a1bf0eb567977e9
#
_cell.length_a   1.000
_cell.length_b   1.000
_cell.length_c   1.000
_cell.angle_alpha   90.00
_cell.angle_beta   90.00
_cell.angle_gamma   90.00
#
_symmetry.space_group_name_H-M   'P 1'
#
loop_
_entity.id
_entity.type
_entity.pdbx_description
1 polymer ?
#
loop_
_entity_poly.entity_id
_entity_poly.type
_entity_poly.pdbx_seq_one_letter_code
_entity_poly.pdbx_strand_id
1 'polypeptide(L)'
;AVVLGTERIVAGAPMATALVVNPDGTIAGFQDKVQVDPSEDPIYTPGSERRVFTVGPLAFGVVICHEGWRYPETVRWAVRHGAQIVFHPHFHEAEPGGFRPTSYADPANTFHEKAVLCRAAENTCYFATVNYASPGSPTTSAVAKPDGTLLTYQPYGDDGLLIADLDLTLANRLLATRCKYDAVPASARAPS
;
A
#
# COMPACT_ATOMS: atom_id res chain seq x y z
N ALA A 1 17.39 4.63 -1.90
CA ALA A 1 16.58 4.30 -0.72
C ALA A 1 15.95 2.92 -0.87
N VAL A 2 15.60 2.29 0.23
CA VAL A 2 14.96 0.97 0.25
C VAL A 2 13.81 0.99 1.24
N VAL A 3 12.70 0.32 0.89
CA VAL A 3 11.60 0.00 1.81
C VAL A 3 11.57 -1.51 1.98
N LEU A 4 11.80 -1.99 3.20
CA LEU A 4 11.86 -3.42 3.51
C LEU A 4 10.72 -3.81 4.45
N GLY A 5 9.93 -4.82 4.07
CA GLY A 5 9.02 -5.49 4.99
C GLY A 5 9.82 -6.27 6.04
N THR A 6 9.49 -6.10 7.30
CA THR A 6 10.17 -6.74 8.44
C THR A 6 9.23 -6.84 9.64
N GLU A 7 9.75 -7.40 10.71
CA GLU A 7 9.14 -7.34 12.03
C GLU A 7 10.07 -6.59 12.97
N ARG A 8 9.51 -5.94 13.97
CA ARG A 8 10.27 -5.39 15.10
C ARG A 8 9.56 -5.59 16.42
N ILE A 9 10.31 -5.62 17.49
CA ILE A 9 9.77 -5.67 18.86
C ILE A 9 9.81 -4.27 19.44
N VAL A 10 8.64 -3.76 19.85
CA VAL A 10 8.51 -2.45 20.51
C VAL A 10 7.86 -2.67 21.88
N ALA A 11 8.58 -2.30 22.92
CA ALA A 11 8.14 -2.50 24.32
C ALA A 11 7.69 -3.95 24.61
N GLY A 12 8.36 -4.93 24.00
CA GLY A 12 8.06 -6.35 24.15
C GLY A 12 6.94 -6.90 23.25
N ALA A 13 6.33 -6.07 22.42
CA ALA A 13 5.26 -6.45 21.51
C ALA A 13 5.76 -6.53 20.06
N PRO A 14 5.45 -7.60 19.30
CA PRO A 14 5.80 -7.72 17.90
C PRO A 14 4.90 -6.81 17.04
N MET A 15 5.49 -6.17 16.05
CA MET A 15 4.82 -5.32 15.06
C MET A 15 5.26 -5.71 13.65
N ALA A 16 4.30 -5.85 12.74
CA ALA A 16 4.57 -5.91 11.31
C ALA A 16 4.99 -4.51 10.85
N THR A 17 6.20 -4.39 10.28
CA THR A 17 6.86 -3.10 10.08
C THR A 17 7.46 -2.99 8.68
N ALA A 18 7.45 -1.81 8.11
CA ALA A 18 8.31 -1.45 6.99
C ALA A 18 9.46 -0.56 7.49
N LEU A 19 10.69 -1.00 7.25
CA LEU A 19 11.91 -0.25 7.49
C LEU A 19 12.23 0.60 6.25
N VAL A 20 12.48 1.88 6.43
CA VAL A 20 12.90 2.78 5.37
C VAL A 20 14.37 3.15 5.57
N VAL A 21 15.18 2.88 4.54
CA VAL A 21 16.62 3.16 4.51
C VAL A 21 16.92 4.21 3.44
N ASN A 22 17.66 5.24 3.80
CA ASN A 22 18.10 6.31 2.91
C ASN A 22 19.13 5.81 1.88
N PRO A 23 19.40 6.59 0.79
CA PRO A 23 20.44 6.23 -0.18
C PRO A 23 21.86 6.09 0.40
N ASP A 24 22.15 6.76 1.50
CA ASP A 24 23.44 6.70 2.22
C ASP A 24 23.54 5.51 3.21
N GLY A 25 22.48 4.68 3.30
CA GLY A 25 22.42 3.52 4.19
C GLY A 25 21.92 3.84 5.61
N THR A 26 21.65 5.09 5.94
CA THR A 26 21.08 5.44 7.25
C THR A 26 19.60 5.08 7.34
N ILE A 27 19.11 4.78 8.54
CA ILE A 27 17.69 4.50 8.77
C ILE A 27 16.90 5.81 8.74
N ALA A 28 15.98 5.94 7.79
CA ALA A 28 15.04 7.07 7.73
C ALA A 28 13.91 6.92 8.76
N GLY A 29 13.52 5.69 9.05
CA GLY A 29 12.48 5.40 10.05
C GLY A 29 11.76 4.10 9.80
N PHE A 30 10.64 3.96 10.51
CA PHE A 30 9.78 2.77 10.48
C PHE A 30 8.33 3.21 10.24
N GLN A 31 7.59 2.40 9.52
CA GLN A 31 6.14 2.44 9.46
C GLN A 31 5.60 1.10 9.97
N ASP A 32 4.95 1.12 11.11
CA ASP A 32 4.25 -0.07 11.61
C ASP A 32 2.88 -0.19 10.96
N LYS A 33 2.40 -1.41 10.77
CA LYS A 33 1.05 -1.70 10.30
C LYS A 33 0.05 -1.21 11.34
N VAL A 34 -0.76 -0.22 10.96
CA VAL A 34 -1.73 0.41 11.88
C VAL A 34 -3.06 -0.35 11.90
N GLN A 35 -3.46 -0.91 10.76
CA GLN A 35 -4.66 -1.74 10.67
C GLN A 35 -4.23 -3.20 10.41
N VAL A 36 -4.08 -3.95 11.49
CA VAL A 36 -3.72 -5.37 11.45
C VAL A 36 -4.87 -6.17 10.84
N ASP A 37 -4.54 -7.24 10.09
CA ASP A 37 -5.57 -8.18 9.63
C ASP A 37 -6.16 -8.91 10.85
N PRO A 38 -7.48 -9.16 10.90
CA PRO A 38 -8.09 -9.86 12.04
C PRO A 38 -7.47 -11.24 12.32
N SER A 39 -6.92 -11.91 11.32
CA SER A 39 -6.21 -13.18 11.51
C SER A 39 -4.84 -13.02 12.18
N GLU A 40 -4.27 -11.82 12.15
CA GLU A 40 -2.98 -11.47 12.73
C GLU A 40 -3.08 -10.87 14.15
N ASP A 41 -4.29 -10.54 14.61
CA ASP A 41 -4.53 -9.96 15.97
C ASP A 41 -3.88 -10.74 17.11
N PRO A 42 -3.78 -12.09 17.08
CA PRO A 42 -3.09 -12.84 18.13
C PRO A 42 -1.57 -12.69 18.10
N ILE A 43 -1.01 -12.16 17.01
CA ILE A 43 0.44 -12.14 16.73
C ILE A 43 0.98 -10.72 16.85
N TYR A 44 0.35 -9.75 16.18
CA TYR A 44 0.88 -8.41 16.02
C TYR A 44 0.10 -7.36 16.81
N THR A 45 0.85 -6.42 17.37
CA THR A 45 0.29 -5.20 17.94
C THR A 45 0.19 -4.12 16.87
N PRO A 46 -0.97 -3.43 16.73
CA PRO A 46 -1.11 -2.35 15.76
C PRO A 46 -0.19 -1.16 16.07
N GLY A 47 0.35 -0.55 15.02
CA GLY A 47 1.03 0.73 15.13
C GLY A 47 0.07 1.86 15.49
N SER A 48 0.59 2.91 16.11
CA SER A 48 -0.20 4.08 16.54
C SER A 48 -0.04 5.29 15.61
N GLU A 49 0.94 5.29 14.73
CA GLU A 49 1.31 6.44 13.90
C GLU A 49 1.46 6.08 12.43
N ARG A 50 1.20 7.07 11.57
CA ARG A 50 1.50 7.03 10.15
C ARG A 50 2.53 8.09 9.81
N ARG A 51 3.36 7.79 8.79
CA ARG A 51 4.45 8.67 8.36
C ARG A 51 4.45 8.86 6.86
N VAL A 52 4.94 10.04 6.44
CA VAL A 52 5.37 10.31 5.07
C VAL A 52 6.88 10.48 5.11
N PHE A 53 7.55 9.81 4.19
CA PHE A 53 9.00 9.86 4.02
C PHE A 53 9.35 10.66 2.77
N THR A 54 10.59 11.17 2.72
CA THR A 54 11.10 11.90 1.55
C THR A 54 12.46 11.38 1.14
N VAL A 55 12.66 11.21 -0.16
CA VAL A 55 13.96 10.88 -0.75
C VAL A 55 14.15 11.74 -1.99
N GLY A 56 15.08 12.69 -1.94
CA GLY A 56 15.21 13.71 -2.97
C GLY A 56 13.88 14.45 -3.18
N PRO A 57 13.37 14.53 -4.41
CA PRO A 57 12.09 15.20 -4.69
C PRO A 57 10.86 14.34 -4.39
N LEU A 58 11.03 13.06 -4.10
CA LEU A 58 9.93 12.10 -3.92
C LEU A 58 9.46 12.09 -2.47
N ALA A 59 8.16 12.38 -2.26
CA ALA A 59 7.46 12.13 -1.01
C ALA A 59 6.60 10.86 -1.14
N PHE A 60 6.70 9.95 -0.16
CA PHE A 60 5.98 8.69 -0.20
C PHE A 60 5.44 8.25 1.16
N GLY A 61 4.36 7.50 1.12
CA GLY A 61 3.83 6.77 2.28
C GLY A 61 4.04 5.27 2.14
N VAL A 62 3.86 4.55 3.23
CA VAL A 62 3.84 3.08 3.25
C VAL A 62 2.56 2.61 3.93
N VAL A 63 1.85 1.67 3.31
CA VAL A 63 0.72 0.95 3.88
C VAL A 63 0.98 -0.55 3.74
N ILE A 64 0.69 -1.34 4.78
CA ILE A 64 1.14 -2.72 4.81
C ILE A 64 -0.04 -3.68 4.64
N CYS A 65 0.00 -4.49 3.56
CA CYS A 65 -0.89 -5.60 3.31
C CYS A 65 -2.38 -5.23 3.46
N HIS A 66 -3.11 -5.84 4.38
CA HIS A 66 -4.54 -5.66 4.66
C HIS A 66 -5.00 -4.20 4.64
N GLU A 67 -4.25 -3.30 5.26
CA GLU A 67 -4.65 -1.89 5.36
C GLU A 67 -4.66 -1.14 4.02
N GLY A 68 -3.81 -1.51 3.07
CA GLY A 68 -3.80 -0.91 1.74
C GLY A 68 -4.99 -1.33 0.88
N TRP A 69 -5.49 -2.53 1.09
CA TRP A 69 -6.64 -3.05 0.34
C TRP A 69 -7.98 -2.67 0.95
N ARG A 70 -8.11 -2.79 2.27
CA ARG A 70 -9.39 -2.72 2.98
C ARG A 70 -9.76 -1.31 3.44
N TYR A 71 -8.77 -0.48 3.72
CA TYR A 71 -8.99 0.84 4.35
C TYR A 71 -8.48 1.97 3.45
N PRO A 72 -9.35 2.54 2.58
CA PRO A 72 -8.97 3.66 1.71
C PRO A 72 -8.43 4.87 2.47
N GLU A 73 -8.83 5.03 3.73
CA GLU A 73 -8.40 6.11 4.61
C GLU A 73 -6.89 6.12 4.83
N THR A 74 -6.25 4.94 4.81
CA THR A 74 -4.82 4.80 5.06
C THR A 74 -3.99 5.44 3.95
N VAL A 75 -4.34 5.15 2.71
CA VAL A 75 -3.71 5.72 1.52
C VAL A 75 -4.04 7.21 1.41
N ARG A 76 -5.30 7.57 1.62
CA ARG A 76 -5.76 8.95 1.58
C ARG A 76 -5.05 9.83 2.60
N TRP A 77 -4.81 9.29 3.81
CA TRP A 77 -4.05 9.99 4.83
C TRP A 77 -2.64 10.34 4.32
N ALA A 78 -1.89 9.37 3.80
CA ALA A 78 -0.55 9.57 3.29
C ALA A 78 -0.50 10.62 2.17
N VAL A 79 -1.42 10.53 1.21
CA VAL A 79 -1.49 11.45 0.07
C VAL A 79 -1.86 12.87 0.51
N ARG A 80 -2.78 13.04 1.46
CA ARG A 80 -3.10 14.34 2.05
C ARG A 80 -1.93 14.98 2.78
N HIS A 81 -1.03 14.16 3.34
CA HIS A 81 0.21 14.61 4.01
C HIS A 81 1.40 14.74 3.06
N GLY A 82 1.17 14.67 1.75
CA GLY A 82 2.17 15.03 0.76
C GLY A 82 2.69 13.87 -0.11
N ALA A 83 2.36 12.62 0.20
CA ALA A 83 2.83 11.49 -0.58
C ALA A 83 2.35 11.56 -2.05
N GLN A 84 3.28 11.41 -2.98
CA GLN A 84 3.03 11.32 -4.42
C GLN A 84 2.90 9.86 -4.86
N ILE A 85 3.53 8.96 -4.12
CA ILE A 85 3.41 7.50 -4.26
C ILE A 85 3.18 6.87 -2.89
N VAL A 86 2.42 5.78 -2.87
CA VAL A 86 2.29 4.94 -1.68
C VAL A 86 2.79 3.55 -2.02
N PHE A 87 3.78 3.07 -1.26
CA PHE A 87 4.29 1.71 -1.35
C PHE A 87 3.45 0.79 -0.48
N HIS A 88 3.14 -0.38 -1.04
CA HIS A 88 2.25 -1.35 -0.44
C HIS A 88 2.90 -2.74 -0.42
N PRO A 89 3.84 -2.99 0.51
CA PRO A 89 4.34 -4.34 0.72
C PRO A 89 3.25 -5.23 1.30
N HIS A 90 3.10 -6.43 0.74
CA HIS A 90 2.12 -7.40 1.24
C HIS A 90 2.60 -8.84 1.05
N PHE A 91 1.94 -9.73 1.76
CA PHE A 91 2.07 -11.17 1.62
C PHE A 91 0.71 -11.74 1.24
N HIS A 92 0.62 -12.34 0.05
CA HIS A 92 -0.60 -12.99 -0.41
C HIS A 92 -0.20 -14.23 -1.21
N GLU A 93 -0.32 -15.37 -0.59
CA GLU A 93 0.02 -16.65 -1.20
C GLU A 93 -1.17 -17.32 -1.90
N ALA A 94 -0.88 -18.38 -2.62
CA ALA A 94 -1.88 -19.19 -3.30
C ALA A 94 -2.69 -20.00 -2.28
N GLU A 95 -4.01 -19.97 -2.42
CA GLU A 95 -4.89 -20.89 -1.71
C GLU A 95 -5.07 -22.17 -2.52
N PRO A 96 -5.15 -23.36 -1.86
CA PRO A 96 -5.44 -24.61 -2.54
C PRO A 96 -6.76 -24.52 -3.32
N GLY A 97 -6.71 -24.76 -4.63
CA GLY A 97 -7.87 -24.65 -5.52
C GLY A 97 -8.33 -23.22 -5.82
N GLY A 98 -7.59 -22.19 -5.37
CA GLY A 98 -7.88 -20.78 -5.62
C GLY A 98 -7.77 -20.39 -7.08
N PHE A 99 -8.40 -19.28 -7.43
CA PHE A 99 -8.33 -18.70 -8.77
C PHE A 99 -6.90 -18.30 -9.14
N ARG A 100 -6.48 -18.64 -10.34
CA ARG A 100 -5.17 -18.26 -10.88
C ARG A 100 -5.35 -17.24 -12.00
N PRO A 101 -5.09 -15.95 -11.74
CA PRO A 101 -5.25 -14.92 -12.74
C PRO A 101 -4.19 -15.06 -13.84
N THR A 102 -4.57 -14.69 -15.06
CA THR A 102 -3.67 -14.59 -16.24
C THR A 102 -3.50 -13.16 -16.70
N SER A 103 -4.33 -12.25 -16.19
CA SER A 103 -4.26 -10.81 -16.45
C SER A 103 -4.48 -10.04 -15.16
N TYR A 104 -3.84 -8.88 -15.08
CA TYR A 104 -3.96 -8.02 -13.90
C TYR A 104 -5.39 -7.51 -13.72
N ALA A 105 -5.87 -7.51 -12.47
CA ALA A 105 -7.24 -7.12 -12.10
C ALA A 105 -8.34 -7.89 -12.84
N ASP A 106 -8.10 -9.16 -13.17
CA ASP A 106 -9.07 -10.04 -13.82
C ASP A 106 -10.45 -9.93 -13.13
N PRO A 107 -11.56 -9.73 -13.89
CA PRO A 107 -12.90 -9.63 -13.31
C PRO A 107 -13.31 -10.82 -12.43
N ALA A 108 -12.84 -12.02 -12.75
CA ALA A 108 -13.15 -13.25 -11.99
C ALA A 108 -12.28 -13.42 -10.73
N ASN A 109 -11.17 -12.67 -10.62
CA ASN A 109 -10.28 -12.70 -9.46
C ASN A 109 -10.89 -11.94 -8.27
N THR A 110 -10.27 -12.05 -7.11
CA THR A 110 -10.61 -11.31 -5.90
C THR A 110 -10.50 -9.79 -6.11
N PHE A 111 -10.97 -8.99 -5.14
CA PHE A 111 -10.98 -7.53 -5.23
C PHE A 111 -9.59 -6.88 -5.09
N HIS A 112 -8.57 -7.58 -4.63
CA HIS A 112 -7.28 -7.02 -4.18
C HIS A 112 -6.58 -6.15 -5.25
N GLU A 113 -6.40 -6.67 -6.47
CA GLU A 113 -5.75 -5.92 -7.54
C GLU A 113 -6.62 -4.75 -8.06
N LYS A 114 -7.95 -4.94 -8.03
CA LYS A 114 -8.90 -3.85 -8.32
C LYS A 114 -8.80 -2.74 -7.29
N ALA A 115 -8.60 -3.08 -6.02
CA ALA A 115 -8.35 -2.12 -4.96
C ALA A 115 -7.06 -1.32 -5.20
N VAL A 116 -5.99 -1.93 -5.69
CA VAL A 116 -4.73 -1.23 -6.06
C VAL A 116 -5.00 -0.11 -7.05
N LEU A 117 -5.75 -0.39 -8.13
CA LEU A 117 -6.12 0.62 -9.12
C LEU A 117 -7.02 1.72 -8.52
N CYS A 118 -8.00 1.34 -7.70
CA CYS A 118 -8.87 2.29 -7.01
C CYS A 118 -8.09 3.21 -6.06
N ARG A 119 -7.13 2.67 -5.29
CA ARG A 119 -6.31 3.48 -4.36
C ARG A 119 -5.53 4.57 -5.08
N ALA A 120 -4.98 4.27 -6.25
CA ALA A 120 -4.31 5.25 -7.10
C ALA A 120 -5.29 6.33 -7.60
N ALA A 121 -6.40 5.91 -8.22
CA ALA A 121 -7.39 6.80 -8.84
C ALA A 121 -8.05 7.75 -7.83
N GLU A 122 -8.57 7.24 -6.73
CA GLU A 122 -9.33 8.01 -5.72
C GLU A 122 -8.47 9.03 -4.96
N ASN A 123 -7.14 8.94 -5.07
CA ASN A 123 -6.19 9.82 -4.41
C ASN A 123 -5.36 10.65 -5.38
N THR A 124 -5.39 10.36 -6.68
CA THR A 124 -4.55 10.97 -7.72
C THR A 124 -3.06 10.87 -7.35
N CYS A 125 -2.62 9.66 -7.02
CA CYS A 125 -1.24 9.31 -6.66
C CYS A 125 -0.82 8.02 -7.35
N TYR A 126 0.48 7.73 -7.40
CA TYR A 126 0.94 6.39 -7.73
C TYR A 126 0.69 5.44 -6.55
N PHE A 127 0.39 4.18 -6.88
CA PHE A 127 0.29 3.13 -5.88
C PHE A 127 1.12 1.93 -6.34
N ALA A 128 2.18 1.60 -5.60
CA ALA A 128 3.12 0.54 -5.94
C ALA A 128 2.99 -0.61 -4.95
N THR A 129 2.41 -1.71 -5.41
CA THR A 129 2.23 -2.91 -4.60
C THR A 129 3.35 -3.91 -4.85
N VAL A 130 3.81 -4.60 -3.80
CA VAL A 130 4.89 -5.58 -3.86
C VAL A 130 4.47 -6.84 -3.11
N ASN A 131 4.44 -7.97 -3.82
CA ASN A 131 4.23 -9.30 -3.26
C ASN A 131 5.47 -10.17 -3.47
N TYR A 132 5.64 -11.21 -2.65
CA TYR A 132 6.63 -12.23 -2.96
C TYR A 132 6.14 -13.12 -4.11
N ALA A 133 7.07 -13.70 -4.87
CA ALA A 133 6.75 -14.56 -6.00
C ALA A 133 6.31 -15.94 -5.48
N SER A 134 5.00 -16.14 -5.41
CA SER A 134 4.39 -17.42 -5.04
C SER A 134 3.64 -18.00 -6.22
N PRO A 135 4.01 -19.20 -6.70
CA PRO A 135 3.27 -19.84 -7.79
C PRO A 135 1.79 -19.99 -7.47
N GLY A 136 0.92 -19.40 -8.30
CA GLY A 136 -0.53 -19.44 -8.13
C GLY A 136 -1.10 -18.40 -7.16
N SER A 137 -0.30 -17.45 -6.68
CA SER A 137 -0.81 -16.30 -5.93
C SER A 137 -1.88 -15.57 -6.74
N PRO A 138 -3.00 -15.13 -6.12
CA PRO A 138 -4.02 -14.35 -6.80
C PRO A 138 -3.66 -12.89 -7.00
N THR A 139 -2.48 -12.45 -6.52
CA THR A 139 -1.96 -11.08 -6.68
C THR A 139 -0.49 -11.09 -7.05
N THR A 140 -0.06 -10.02 -7.71
CA THR A 140 1.34 -9.82 -8.09
C THR A 140 1.79 -8.39 -7.80
N SER A 141 3.11 -8.15 -7.89
CA SER A 141 3.69 -6.82 -7.79
C SER A 141 3.30 -5.95 -8.98
N ALA A 142 2.90 -4.71 -8.73
CA ALA A 142 2.42 -3.81 -9.78
C ALA A 142 2.57 -2.34 -9.40
N VAL A 143 2.52 -1.48 -10.40
CA VAL A 143 2.42 -0.03 -10.24
C VAL A 143 1.19 0.49 -10.96
N ALA A 144 0.30 1.14 -10.21
CA ALA A 144 -0.86 1.85 -10.74
C ALA A 144 -0.56 3.36 -10.87
N LYS A 145 -1.05 3.96 -11.98
CA LYS A 145 -0.92 5.39 -12.26
C LYS A 145 -1.98 6.21 -11.50
N PRO A 146 -1.76 7.53 -11.35
CA PRO A 146 -2.70 8.43 -10.65
C PRO A 146 -4.12 8.49 -11.22
N ASP A 147 -4.32 8.06 -12.45
CA ASP A 147 -5.64 7.93 -13.11
C ASP A 147 -6.32 6.58 -12.84
N GLY A 148 -5.66 5.67 -12.10
CA GLY A 148 -6.15 4.33 -11.79
C GLY A 148 -5.88 3.30 -12.89
N THR A 149 -5.18 3.65 -13.96
CA THR A 149 -4.76 2.66 -14.94
C THR A 149 -3.47 1.97 -14.51
N LEU A 150 -3.30 0.74 -14.97
CA LEU A 150 -2.09 -0.03 -14.72
C LEU A 150 -0.90 0.57 -15.50
N LEU A 151 0.23 0.81 -14.82
CA LEU A 151 1.48 1.19 -15.48
C LEU A 151 2.25 -0.05 -15.91
N THR A 152 2.50 -0.96 -14.96
CA THR A 152 3.22 -2.21 -15.18
C THR A 152 2.94 -3.21 -14.07
N TYR A 153 3.19 -4.48 -14.30
CA TYR A 153 3.12 -5.53 -13.29
C TYR A 153 4.11 -6.66 -13.57
N GLN A 154 4.49 -7.38 -12.52
CA GLN A 154 5.33 -8.58 -12.63
C GLN A 154 4.47 -9.78 -13.05
N PRO A 155 4.93 -10.66 -13.96
CA PRO A 155 4.22 -11.91 -14.23
C PRO A 155 3.96 -12.71 -12.95
N TYR A 156 2.79 -13.37 -12.87
CA TYR A 156 2.39 -14.10 -11.66
C TYR A 156 3.36 -15.27 -11.38
N GLY A 157 3.86 -15.33 -10.16
CA GLY A 157 4.73 -16.39 -9.69
C GLY A 157 6.20 -16.29 -10.14
N ASP A 158 6.55 -15.28 -10.92
CA ASP A 158 7.91 -15.10 -11.42
C ASP A 158 8.73 -14.19 -10.49
N ASP A 159 9.92 -14.66 -10.10
CA ASP A 159 10.92 -13.83 -9.43
C ASP A 159 11.49 -12.80 -10.39
N GLY A 160 11.70 -11.56 -9.90
CA GLY A 160 12.32 -10.55 -10.75
C GLY A 160 12.25 -9.13 -10.19
N LEU A 161 12.81 -8.20 -10.95
CA LEU A 161 12.73 -6.77 -10.68
C LEU A 161 11.64 -6.14 -11.53
N LEU A 162 10.68 -5.49 -10.89
CA LEU A 162 9.73 -4.61 -11.56
C LEU A 162 10.28 -3.19 -11.56
N ILE A 163 10.56 -2.64 -12.74
CA ILE A 163 11.12 -1.30 -12.92
C ILE A 163 10.08 -0.42 -13.59
N ALA A 164 9.89 0.79 -13.07
CA ALA A 164 8.97 1.76 -13.62
C ALA A 164 9.52 3.19 -13.52
N ASP A 165 9.40 3.95 -14.59
CA ASP A 165 9.65 5.39 -14.58
C ASP A 165 8.35 6.12 -14.24
N LEU A 166 8.42 7.07 -13.29
CA LEU A 166 7.27 7.79 -12.78
C LEU A 166 7.35 9.27 -13.15
N ASP A 167 6.32 9.78 -13.83
CA ASP A 167 6.13 11.22 -13.98
C ASP A 167 5.40 11.78 -12.74
N LEU A 168 6.16 12.35 -11.81
CA LEU A 168 5.63 12.88 -10.57
C LEU A 168 4.66 14.05 -10.76
N THR A 169 4.63 14.69 -11.93
CA THR A 169 3.66 15.77 -12.22
C THR A 169 2.22 15.25 -12.30
N LEU A 170 2.04 13.98 -12.65
CA LEU A 170 0.74 13.32 -12.70
C LEU A 170 0.18 13.06 -11.28
N ALA A 171 1.05 12.89 -10.29
CA ALA A 171 0.69 12.64 -8.90
C ALA A 171 0.34 13.95 -8.17
N ASN A 172 -0.64 14.67 -8.67
CA ASN A 172 -1.03 16.01 -8.16
C ASN A 172 -1.88 15.98 -6.90
N ARG A 173 -2.28 14.80 -6.43
CA ARG A 173 -3.04 14.56 -5.19
C ARG A 173 -4.41 15.23 -5.14
N LEU A 174 -4.94 15.64 -6.29
CA LEU A 174 -6.14 16.47 -6.40
C LEU A 174 -7.33 15.86 -5.67
N LEU A 175 -7.64 14.59 -5.92
CA LEU A 175 -8.83 13.96 -5.36
C LEU A 175 -8.71 13.69 -3.86
N ALA A 176 -7.52 13.37 -3.37
CA ALA A 176 -7.29 13.24 -1.94
C ALA A 176 -7.48 14.57 -1.19
N THR A 177 -6.98 15.67 -1.75
CA THR A 177 -7.06 17.00 -1.10
C THR A 177 -8.43 17.63 -1.21
N ARG A 178 -9.21 17.31 -2.25
CA ARG A 178 -10.60 17.81 -2.41
C ARG A 178 -11.60 17.14 -1.47
N CYS A 179 -11.28 15.98 -0.92
CA CYS A 179 -12.19 15.27 -0.02
C CYS A 179 -12.44 16.10 1.25
N LYS A 180 -13.69 16.44 1.50
CA LYS A 180 -14.13 17.26 2.65
C LYS A 180 -14.68 16.33 3.73
N TYR A 181 -13.81 15.78 4.59
CA TYR A 181 -14.25 14.92 5.69
C TYR A 181 -15.16 15.63 6.69
N ASP A 182 -14.93 16.92 6.90
CA ASP A 182 -15.66 17.73 7.89
C ASP A 182 -17.03 18.17 7.41
N ALA A 183 -17.37 17.91 6.13
CA ALA A 183 -18.67 18.24 5.56
C ALA A 183 -19.79 17.24 5.95
N VAL A 184 -19.45 16.13 6.60
CA VAL A 184 -20.44 15.18 7.14
C VAL A 184 -20.83 15.66 8.54
N PRO A 185 -22.12 16.03 8.77
CA PRO A 185 -22.58 16.47 10.11
C PRO A 185 -22.25 15.42 11.18
N ALA A 186 -21.86 15.87 12.38
CA ALA A 186 -21.55 14.97 13.49
C ALA A 186 -22.72 14.04 13.86
N SER A 187 -23.95 14.49 13.63
CA SER A 187 -25.19 13.72 13.81
C SER A 187 -25.34 12.53 12.84
N ALA A 188 -24.58 12.51 11.74
CA ALA A 188 -24.60 11.41 10.76
C ALA A 188 -23.48 10.38 11.03
N ARG A 189 -22.65 10.58 12.04
CA ARG A 189 -21.64 9.59 12.45
C ARG A 189 -22.34 8.53 13.29
N ALA A 190 -22.20 7.26 12.92
CA ALA A 190 -22.71 6.16 13.72
C ALA A 190 -22.19 6.27 15.15
N PRO A 191 -23.01 5.96 16.16
CA PRO A 191 -22.53 5.90 17.53
C PRO A 191 -21.39 4.86 17.64
N SER A 192 -20.35 5.23 18.33
CA SER A 192 -19.19 4.39 18.65
C SER A 192 -19.57 3.19 19.51
#